data_d274fa2ced7717adad3fe408264ce786
#
_entry.id   d274fa2ced7717adad3fe408264ce786
#
_cell.length_a   1.000
_cell.length_b   1.000
_cell.length_c   1.000
_cell.angle_alpha   90.00
_cell.angle_beta   90.00
_cell.angle_gamma   90.00
#
_symmetry.space_group_name_H-M   'P 1'
#
loop_
_entity.id
_entity.type
_entity.pdbx_description
1 polymer ?
#
loop_
_entity_poly.entity_id
_entity_poly.type
_entity_poly.pdbx_seq_one_letter_code
_entity_poly.pdbx_strand_id
1 'polypeptide(L)'
;MSQESRFQVNLAGMIDILSNHLYSDQNVYIRELLQNGTDAIRARRLWDADFDAGEIQVELLQDKANGSKTLVFADNGIGLTAEEVELFLATIASSSKGTKDFGAEREQSFIGRFGIGLLSCFVVTSAIRLVTHSAKTGVVLEWHGHGDGTYAIRELPKEERPEAGTSVYLTYKDDIAAEAYAELHASLREYLFQYGACLEVPIYLKDQRKRLWINEHSNRVGSLADVQ
;
A
#
# COMPACT_ATOMS: atom_id res chain seq x y z
N MET A 1 -23.15 5.08 -40.64
CA MET A 1 -22.48 4.15 -39.71
C MET A 1 -21.73 5.00 -38.70
N SER A 2 -22.13 5.02 -37.42
CA SER A 2 -21.41 5.72 -36.38
C SER A 2 -20.22 4.85 -35.94
N GLN A 3 -19.01 5.39 -36.01
CA GLN A 3 -17.80 4.74 -35.57
C GLN A 3 -17.69 5.02 -34.06
N GLU A 4 -17.86 4.01 -33.23
CA GLU A 4 -17.58 4.11 -31.78
C GLU A 4 -16.08 4.20 -31.57
N SER A 5 -15.62 5.31 -31.02
CA SER A 5 -14.23 5.51 -30.59
C SER A 5 -14.16 5.47 -29.06
N ARG A 6 -13.13 4.82 -28.51
CA ARG A 6 -12.88 4.75 -27.06
C ARG A 6 -11.81 5.76 -26.66
N PHE A 7 -12.01 6.42 -25.52
CA PHE A 7 -10.96 7.24 -24.91
C PHE A 7 -9.79 6.36 -24.51
N GLN A 8 -8.58 6.81 -24.81
CA GLN A 8 -7.35 6.20 -24.29
C GLN A 8 -7.00 6.90 -22.99
N VAL A 9 -6.78 6.12 -21.92
CA VAL A 9 -6.33 6.64 -20.64
C VAL A 9 -4.80 6.67 -20.63
N ASN A 10 -4.25 7.86 -20.45
CA ASN A 10 -2.81 8.05 -20.27
C ASN A 10 -2.49 8.03 -18.76
N LEU A 11 -1.91 6.92 -18.27
CA LEU A 11 -1.59 6.77 -16.85
C LEU A 11 -0.63 7.85 -16.35
N ALA A 12 0.40 8.18 -17.13
CA ALA A 12 1.33 9.26 -16.77
C ALA A 12 0.63 10.60 -16.61
N GLY A 13 -0.33 10.93 -17.49
CA GLY A 13 -1.16 12.13 -17.36
C GLY A 13 -2.09 12.08 -16.13
N MET A 14 -2.60 10.90 -15.78
CA MET A 14 -3.40 10.73 -14.55
C MET A 14 -2.53 10.93 -13.31
N ILE A 15 -1.34 10.35 -13.25
CA ILE A 15 -0.38 10.53 -12.16
C ILE A 15 -0.02 12.01 -12.01
N ASP A 16 0.22 12.72 -13.12
CA ASP A 16 0.52 14.14 -13.12
C ASP A 16 -0.63 14.97 -12.53
N ILE A 17 -1.86 14.70 -12.94
CA ILE A 17 -3.07 15.34 -12.39
C ILE A 17 -3.23 15.04 -10.90
N LEU A 18 -3.04 13.78 -10.49
CA LEU A 18 -3.12 13.37 -9.09
C LEU A 18 -2.05 14.07 -8.26
N SER A 19 -0.81 14.11 -8.76
CA SER A 19 0.35 14.69 -8.06
C SER A 19 0.25 16.19 -7.90
N ASN A 20 -0.22 16.91 -8.92
CA ASN A 20 -0.16 18.36 -8.97
C ASN A 20 -1.48 19.08 -8.69
N HIS A 21 -2.63 18.40 -8.78
CA HIS A 21 -3.93 19.07 -8.76
C HIS A 21 -5.00 18.48 -7.84
N LEU A 22 -4.93 17.20 -7.49
CA LEU A 22 -5.99 16.54 -6.72
C LEU A 22 -5.64 16.36 -5.24
N TYR A 23 -4.37 16.24 -4.91
CA TYR A 23 -3.97 16.09 -3.52
C TYR A 23 -3.38 17.39 -2.98
N SER A 24 -4.13 18.04 -2.07
CA SER A 24 -3.63 19.19 -1.29
C SER A 24 -2.52 18.79 -0.30
N ASP A 25 -2.35 17.50 -0.05
CA ASP A 25 -1.34 16.92 0.82
C ASP A 25 -0.52 15.88 0.05
N GLN A 26 0.77 16.14 -0.12
CA GLN A 26 1.71 15.23 -0.80
C GLN A 26 1.90 13.91 -0.06
N ASN A 27 1.52 13.81 1.22
CA ASN A 27 1.69 12.63 2.06
C ASN A 27 0.45 11.71 2.08
N VAL A 28 -0.54 11.96 1.23
CA VAL A 28 -1.76 11.15 1.13
C VAL A 28 -1.48 9.66 0.89
N TYR A 29 -0.37 9.31 0.22
CA TYR A 29 0.04 7.93 -0.01
C TYR A 29 0.27 7.17 1.32
N ILE A 30 0.71 7.84 2.39
CA ILE A 30 0.86 7.24 3.72
C ILE A 30 -0.50 6.76 4.23
N ARG A 31 -1.53 7.61 4.11
CA ARG A 31 -2.91 7.26 4.50
C ARG A 31 -3.43 6.06 3.72
N GLU A 32 -3.23 6.06 2.40
CA GLU A 32 -3.70 4.99 1.53
C GLU A 32 -3.02 3.65 1.86
N LEU A 33 -1.71 3.65 2.12
CA LEU A 33 -0.97 2.44 2.47
C LEU A 33 -1.37 1.90 3.85
N LEU A 34 -1.58 2.77 4.84
CA LEU A 34 -2.09 2.37 6.16
C LEU A 34 -3.51 1.76 6.05
N GLN A 35 -4.38 2.35 5.23
CA GLN A 35 -5.72 1.83 4.99
C GLN A 35 -5.67 0.46 4.31
N ASN A 36 -4.83 0.31 3.27
CA ASN A 36 -4.66 -0.95 2.56
C ASN A 36 -4.17 -2.08 3.49
N GLY A 37 -3.17 -1.81 4.34
CA GLY A 37 -2.70 -2.77 5.33
C GLY A 37 -3.78 -3.14 6.36
N THR A 38 -4.57 -2.15 6.81
CA THR A 38 -5.68 -2.38 7.73
C THR A 38 -6.74 -3.28 7.09
N ASP A 39 -7.11 -3.02 5.84
CA ASP A 39 -8.11 -3.80 5.11
C ASP A 39 -7.59 -5.24 4.85
N ALA A 40 -6.31 -5.40 4.54
CA ALA A 40 -5.69 -6.72 4.37
C ALA A 40 -5.69 -7.54 5.68
N ILE A 41 -5.44 -6.90 6.82
CA ILE A 41 -5.49 -7.54 8.14
C ILE A 41 -6.92 -7.91 8.53
N ARG A 42 -7.90 -7.03 8.26
CA ARG A 42 -9.32 -7.35 8.46
C ARG A 42 -9.74 -8.55 7.61
N ALA A 43 -9.34 -8.58 6.35
CA ALA A 43 -9.62 -9.70 5.45
C ALA A 43 -9.00 -11.01 5.97
N ARG A 44 -7.79 -10.96 6.54
CA ARG A 44 -7.15 -12.13 7.16
C ARG A 44 -7.90 -12.62 8.38
N ARG A 45 -8.35 -11.73 9.27
CA ARG A 45 -9.16 -12.09 10.45
C ARG A 45 -10.48 -12.75 10.08
N LEU A 46 -11.09 -12.36 8.95
CA LEU A 46 -12.31 -12.98 8.45
C LEU A 46 -12.06 -14.37 7.82
N TRP A 47 -10.87 -14.56 7.25
CA TRP A 47 -10.50 -15.82 6.59
C TRP A 47 -9.92 -16.85 7.57
N ASP A 48 -9.17 -16.39 8.58
CA ASP A 48 -8.48 -17.20 9.59
C ASP A 48 -8.91 -16.70 10.98
N ALA A 49 -9.83 -17.45 11.61
CA ALA A 49 -10.40 -17.09 12.91
C ALA A 49 -9.37 -17.12 14.06
N ASP A 50 -8.27 -17.85 13.89
CA ASP A 50 -7.19 -17.93 14.89
C ASP A 50 -6.17 -16.78 14.75
N PHE A 51 -6.31 -15.96 13.72
CA PHE A 51 -5.42 -14.82 13.49
C PHE A 51 -5.88 -13.57 14.25
N ASP A 52 -5.19 -13.22 15.32
CA ASP A 52 -5.44 -12.04 16.15
C ASP A 52 -4.33 -10.97 16.10
N ALA A 53 -3.12 -11.36 15.69
CA ALA A 53 -1.89 -10.56 15.77
C ALA A 53 -1.66 -9.64 14.55
N GLY A 54 -2.69 -8.96 14.05
CA GLY A 54 -2.56 -8.04 12.93
C GLY A 54 -1.75 -6.79 13.28
N GLU A 55 -0.78 -6.42 12.42
CA GLU A 55 0.04 -5.21 12.60
C GLU A 55 0.54 -4.65 11.27
N ILE A 56 0.85 -3.35 11.28
CA ILE A 56 1.54 -2.66 10.19
C ILE A 56 2.89 -2.17 10.71
N GLN A 57 3.95 -2.48 9.97
CA GLN A 57 5.29 -1.97 10.24
C GLN A 57 5.69 -0.97 9.15
N VAL A 58 6.23 0.17 9.56
CA VAL A 58 6.78 1.18 8.66
C VAL A 58 8.25 1.36 8.97
N GLU A 59 9.10 1.39 7.95
CA GLU A 59 10.55 1.53 8.09
C GLU A 59 11.09 2.44 7.00
N LEU A 60 12.02 3.30 7.35
CA LEU A 60 12.76 4.13 6.40
C LEU A 60 14.18 3.60 6.29
N LEU A 61 14.49 3.01 5.14
CA LEU A 61 15.78 2.41 4.82
C LEU A 61 16.65 3.41 4.05
N GLN A 62 17.94 3.38 4.33
CA GLN A 62 18.96 4.08 3.53
C GLN A 62 19.99 3.07 3.04
N ASP A 63 20.13 2.97 1.72
CA ASP A 63 21.20 2.20 1.11
C ASP A 63 22.53 2.94 1.30
N LYS A 64 23.49 2.28 1.95
CA LYS A 64 24.81 2.87 2.23
C LYS A 64 25.70 2.96 0.99
N ALA A 65 25.42 2.15 -0.05
CA ALA A 65 26.26 2.08 -1.23
C ALA A 65 25.99 3.25 -2.19
N ASN A 66 24.71 3.59 -2.39
CA ASN A 66 24.28 4.61 -3.36
C ASN A 66 23.53 5.78 -2.71
N GLY A 67 23.27 5.71 -1.40
CA GLY A 67 22.55 6.75 -0.65
C GLY A 67 21.04 6.77 -0.90
N SER A 68 20.49 5.87 -1.72
CA SER A 68 19.06 5.82 -1.99
C SER A 68 18.26 5.55 -0.72
N LYS A 69 17.07 6.13 -0.66
CA LYS A 69 16.20 6.08 0.51
C LYS A 69 14.89 5.44 0.13
N THR A 70 14.48 4.44 0.88
CA THR A 70 13.27 3.64 0.61
C THR A 70 12.38 3.62 1.82
N LEU A 71 11.13 4.08 1.66
CA LEU A 71 10.08 3.92 2.65
C LEU A 71 9.40 2.58 2.43
N VAL A 72 9.30 1.79 3.49
CA VAL A 72 8.69 0.46 3.47
C VAL A 72 7.46 0.45 4.35
N PHE A 73 6.33 -0.01 3.81
CA PHE A 73 5.14 -0.36 4.55
C PHE A 73 4.94 -1.87 4.45
N ALA A 74 4.85 -2.55 5.59
CA ALA A 74 4.64 -3.99 5.65
C ALA A 74 3.48 -4.31 6.58
N ASP A 75 2.49 -5.07 6.08
CA ASP A 75 1.42 -5.65 6.87
C ASP A 75 1.58 -7.16 6.95
N ASN A 76 1.00 -7.78 7.97
CA ASN A 76 0.86 -9.23 8.09
C ASN A 76 -0.57 -9.68 7.80
N GLY A 77 -1.25 -9.00 6.88
CA GLY A 77 -2.60 -9.31 6.43
C GLY A 77 -2.69 -10.58 5.58
N ILE A 78 -3.77 -10.69 4.80
CA ILE A 78 -4.05 -11.89 4.00
C ILE A 78 -3.11 -12.07 2.79
N GLY A 79 -2.42 -11.01 2.37
CA GLY A 79 -1.65 -11.00 1.13
C GLY A 79 -2.54 -11.10 -0.11
N LEU A 80 -1.93 -11.18 -1.30
CA LEU A 80 -2.62 -11.24 -2.59
C LEU A 80 -2.29 -12.55 -3.30
N THR A 81 -3.29 -13.16 -3.96
CA THR A 81 -3.08 -14.27 -4.91
C THR A 81 -2.59 -13.73 -6.26
N ALA A 82 -2.15 -14.61 -7.16
CA ALA A 82 -1.72 -14.21 -8.49
C ALA A 82 -2.85 -13.50 -9.28
N GLU A 83 -4.07 -14.04 -9.20
CA GLU A 83 -5.25 -13.47 -9.84
C GLU A 83 -5.59 -12.09 -9.26
N GLU A 84 -5.43 -11.93 -7.94
CA GLU A 84 -5.67 -10.66 -7.27
C GLU A 84 -4.59 -9.63 -7.67
N VAL A 85 -3.33 -10.00 -7.77
CA VAL A 85 -2.25 -9.12 -8.25
C VAL A 85 -2.53 -8.65 -9.68
N GLU A 86 -2.89 -9.57 -10.59
CA GLU A 86 -3.26 -9.21 -11.95
C GLU A 86 -4.51 -8.31 -12.00
N LEU A 87 -5.54 -8.64 -11.24
CA LEU A 87 -6.79 -7.90 -11.25
C LEU A 87 -6.62 -6.49 -10.67
N PHE A 88 -5.95 -6.35 -9.53
CA PHE A 88 -5.91 -5.08 -8.80
C PHE A 88 -4.78 -4.17 -9.27
N LEU A 89 -3.61 -4.72 -9.53
CA LEU A 89 -2.43 -3.94 -9.86
C LEU A 89 -2.33 -3.70 -11.38
N ALA A 90 -2.79 -4.64 -12.20
CA ALA A 90 -2.87 -4.46 -13.64
C ALA A 90 -4.08 -3.60 -14.09
N THR A 91 -5.16 -3.57 -13.30
CA THR A 91 -6.36 -2.76 -13.62
C THR A 91 -6.10 -1.27 -13.45
N ILE A 92 -5.11 -0.86 -12.66
CA ILE A 92 -4.62 0.52 -12.63
C ILE A 92 -4.27 1.01 -14.05
N ALA A 93 -3.68 0.13 -14.86
CA ALA A 93 -3.33 0.44 -16.24
C ALA A 93 -4.49 0.22 -17.25
N SER A 94 -5.56 -0.46 -16.87
CA SER A 94 -6.59 -0.93 -17.81
C SER A 94 -8.02 -0.42 -17.54
N SER A 95 -8.19 0.75 -16.93
CA SER A 95 -9.53 1.35 -16.70
C SER A 95 -10.38 1.53 -17.98
N SER A 96 -9.87 1.10 -19.13
CA SER A 96 -10.56 1.12 -20.43
C SER A 96 -11.24 -0.20 -20.84
N LYS A 97 -10.99 -1.32 -20.15
CA LYS A 97 -11.70 -2.58 -20.44
C LYS A 97 -12.82 -2.76 -19.43
N GLY A 98 -14.04 -2.45 -19.88
CA GLY A 98 -15.26 -2.49 -19.08
C GLY A 98 -15.41 -3.77 -18.26
N THR A 99 -15.57 -3.60 -16.97
CA THR A 99 -15.99 -4.58 -15.96
C THR A 99 -17.45 -5.00 -16.20
N LYS A 100 -17.79 -5.61 -17.33
CA LYS A 100 -19.19 -6.02 -17.62
C LYS A 100 -19.51 -7.46 -17.22
N ASP A 101 -18.55 -8.25 -16.73
CA ASP A 101 -18.79 -9.70 -16.51
C ASP A 101 -18.51 -10.22 -15.10
N PHE A 102 -18.37 -9.37 -14.09
CA PHE A 102 -18.24 -9.86 -12.72
C PHE A 102 -19.51 -9.60 -11.93
N GLY A 103 -20.27 -10.70 -11.70
CA GLY A 103 -21.59 -10.69 -11.08
C GLY A 103 -21.65 -9.95 -9.74
N ALA A 104 -22.82 -9.40 -9.46
CA ALA A 104 -23.20 -8.54 -8.34
C ALA A 104 -22.90 -9.07 -6.90
N GLU A 105 -22.37 -10.28 -6.74
CA GLU A 105 -22.07 -10.87 -5.43
C GLU A 105 -20.70 -10.51 -4.85
N ARG A 106 -19.86 -9.75 -5.59
CA ARG A 106 -18.51 -9.33 -5.12
C ARG A 106 -18.42 -7.87 -4.64
N GLU A 107 -19.54 -7.18 -4.50
CA GLU A 107 -19.58 -5.79 -4.00
C GLU A 107 -19.10 -5.60 -2.55
N GLN A 108 -18.84 -6.68 -1.82
CA GLN A 108 -18.34 -6.62 -0.43
C GLN A 108 -16.87 -7.01 -0.27
N SER A 109 -16.13 -7.30 -1.34
CA SER A 109 -14.70 -7.57 -1.17
C SER A 109 -13.95 -6.25 -0.92
N PHE A 110 -13.31 -6.16 0.23
CA PHE A 110 -12.47 -5.06 0.72
C PHE A 110 -11.38 -4.57 -0.27
N ILE A 111 -11.18 -5.30 -1.33
CA ILE A 111 -10.07 -5.20 -2.28
C ILE A 111 -10.35 -4.20 -3.42
N GLY A 112 -11.58 -3.71 -3.60
CA GLY A 112 -11.95 -2.77 -4.68
C GLY A 112 -11.39 -1.35 -4.55
N ARG A 113 -10.70 -1.00 -3.45
CA ARG A 113 -10.12 0.32 -3.21
C ARG A 113 -8.64 0.44 -3.62
N PHE A 114 -7.94 -0.67 -3.87
CA PHE A 114 -6.50 -0.66 -4.14
C PHE A 114 -6.09 0.08 -5.44
N GLY A 115 -7.00 0.23 -6.43
CA GLY A 115 -6.59 0.71 -7.74
C GLY A 115 -6.08 2.15 -7.78
N ILE A 116 -6.72 3.07 -7.07
CA ILE A 116 -6.40 4.51 -7.17
C ILE A 116 -5.42 4.94 -6.07
N GLY A 117 -5.55 4.38 -4.86
CA GLY A 117 -4.71 4.76 -3.72
C GLY A 117 -3.22 4.48 -3.94
N LEU A 118 -2.89 3.34 -4.57
CA LEU A 118 -1.50 3.00 -4.87
C LEU A 118 -0.86 3.96 -5.89
N LEU A 119 -1.67 4.55 -6.79
CA LEU A 119 -1.17 5.57 -7.74
C LEU A 119 -0.62 6.81 -7.04
N SER A 120 -1.13 7.16 -5.86
CA SER A 120 -0.62 8.28 -5.10
C SER A 120 0.85 8.12 -4.70
N CYS A 121 1.35 6.88 -4.64
CA CYS A 121 2.76 6.60 -4.36
C CYS A 121 3.70 7.13 -5.46
N PHE A 122 3.23 7.25 -6.71
CA PHE A 122 4.05 7.80 -7.80
C PHE A 122 4.38 9.29 -7.65
N VAL A 123 3.77 9.98 -6.70
CA VAL A 123 4.19 11.33 -6.29
C VAL A 123 5.64 11.31 -5.81
N VAL A 124 6.01 10.30 -5.02
CA VAL A 124 7.32 10.23 -4.35
C VAL A 124 8.29 9.22 -4.99
N THR A 125 7.82 8.31 -5.83
CA THR A 125 8.64 7.28 -6.46
C THR A 125 8.36 7.17 -7.96
N SER A 126 9.35 6.77 -8.74
CA SER A 126 9.18 6.44 -10.18
C SER A 126 8.74 5.00 -10.41
N ALA A 127 8.97 4.12 -9.42
CA ALA A 127 8.60 2.72 -9.47
C ALA A 127 8.17 2.24 -8.08
N ILE A 128 7.12 1.41 -8.04
CA ILE A 128 6.62 0.76 -6.84
C ILE A 128 7.02 -0.70 -6.90
N ARG A 129 7.72 -1.19 -5.87
CA ARG A 129 7.97 -2.60 -5.67
C ARG A 129 7.03 -3.11 -4.58
N LEU A 130 6.26 -4.16 -4.86
CA LEU A 130 5.37 -4.80 -3.92
C LEU A 130 5.74 -6.29 -3.83
N VAL A 131 5.92 -6.79 -2.61
CA VAL A 131 6.13 -8.22 -2.34
C VAL A 131 4.99 -8.70 -1.47
N THR A 132 4.28 -9.73 -1.92
CA THR A 132 3.12 -10.27 -1.22
C THR A 132 3.21 -11.78 -1.06
N HIS A 133 2.87 -12.30 0.13
CA HIS A 133 2.72 -13.71 0.44
C HIS A 133 1.26 -13.97 0.76
N SER A 134 0.58 -14.72 -0.09
CA SER A 134 -0.83 -15.04 0.09
C SER A 134 -1.03 -16.07 1.21
N ALA A 135 -1.80 -15.72 2.23
CA ALA A 135 -2.23 -16.67 3.26
C ALA A 135 -3.11 -17.79 2.67
N LYS A 136 -3.80 -17.53 1.55
CA LYS A 136 -4.71 -18.48 0.90
C LYS A 136 -3.97 -19.56 0.11
N THR A 137 -2.90 -19.20 -0.58
CA THR A 137 -2.20 -20.08 -1.53
C THR A 137 -0.79 -20.43 -1.09
N GLY A 138 -0.20 -19.65 -0.17
CA GLY A 138 1.20 -19.82 0.25
C GLY A 138 2.22 -19.36 -0.80
N VAL A 139 1.77 -18.79 -1.93
CA VAL A 139 2.64 -18.29 -3.01
C VAL A 139 3.15 -16.90 -2.64
N VAL A 140 4.43 -16.65 -2.94
CA VAL A 140 5.06 -15.34 -2.79
C VAL A 140 5.26 -14.74 -4.17
N LEU A 141 4.76 -13.51 -4.35
CA LEU A 141 4.85 -12.78 -5.61
C LEU A 141 5.51 -11.42 -5.39
N GLU A 142 6.27 -11.01 -6.37
CA GLU A 142 6.71 -9.64 -6.52
C GLU A 142 6.02 -9.01 -7.71
N TRP A 143 5.46 -7.84 -7.50
CA TRP A 143 5.00 -6.94 -8.53
C TRP A 143 5.87 -5.70 -8.56
N HIS A 144 6.28 -5.29 -9.75
CA HIS A 144 7.08 -4.09 -9.96
C HIS A 144 6.40 -3.24 -11.04
N GLY A 145 5.85 -2.11 -10.65
CA GLY A 145 5.14 -1.20 -11.54
C GLY A 145 5.81 0.16 -11.66
N HIS A 146 5.73 0.73 -12.85
CA HIS A 146 6.35 2.00 -13.21
C HIS A 146 5.28 3.07 -13.52
N GLY A 147 5.63 4.34 -13.31
CA GLY A 147 4.75 5.47 -13.60
C GLY A 147 4.37 5.65 -15.07
N ASP A 148 5.06 4.96 -16.00
CA ASP A 148 4.71 4.93 -17.41
C ASP A 148 3.62 3.90 -17.75
N GLY A 149 3.17 3.11 -16.76
CA GLY A 149 2.14 2.08 -16.89
C GLY A 149 2.67 0.70 -17.20
N THR A 150 3.98 0.52 -17.30
CA THR A 150 4.58 -0.82 -17.45
C THR A 150 4.69 -1.51 -16.09
N TYR A 151 4.56 -2.84 -16.07
CA TYR A 151 4.75 -3.63 -14.85
C TYR A 151 5.27 -5.03 -15.17
N ALA A 152 5.84 -5.66 -14.15
CA ALA A 152 6.26 -7.06 -14.19
C ALA A 152 5.80 -7.78 -12.94
N ILE A 153 5.45 -9.07 -13.07
CA ILE A 153 5.10 -9.96 -11.95
C ILE A 153 6.06 -11.14 -12.01
N ARG A 154 6.59 -11.56 -10.86
CA ARG A 154 7.38 -12.78 -10.75
C ARG A 154 7.08 -13.49 -9.43
N GLU A 155 7.16 -14.81 -9.45
CA GLU A 155 7.13 -15.62 -8.25
C GLU A 155 8.50 -15.56 -7.56
N LEU A 156 8.48 -15.49 -6.23
CA LEU A 156 9.67 -15.49 -5.39
C LEU A 156 9.72 -16.74 -4.52
N PRO A 157 10.93 -17.17 -4.10
CA PRO A 157 11.08 -18.17 -3.06
C PRO A 157 10.39 -17.72 -1.76
N LYS A 158 9.84 -18.67 -1.00
CA LYS A 158 9.10 -18.37 0.23
C LYS A 158 9.96 -17.68 1.29
N GLU A 159 11.27 -17.90 1.23
CA GLU A 159 12.27 -17.32 2.13
C GLU A 159 12.36 -15.79 2.00
N GLU A 160 11.99 -15.23 0.83
CA GLU A 160 11.97 -13.78 0.60
C GLU A 160 10.88 -13.07 1.42
N ARG A 161 9.80 -13.79 1.73
CA ARG A 161 8.75 -13.35 2.63
C ARG A 161 8.12 -14.57 3.33
N PRO A 162 8.68 -15.02 4.47
CA PRO A 162 8.22 -16.25 5.13
C PRO A 162 6.78 -16.16 5.65
N GLU A 163 6.36 -14.97 6.09
CA GLU A 163 5.04 -14.73 6.67
C GLU A 163 4.07 -14.11 5.65
N ALA A 164 2.79 -14.49 5.75
CA ALA A 164 1.74 -13.91 4.92
C ALA A 164 1.57 -12.41 5.17
N GLY A 165 1.13 -11.70 4.13
CA GLY A 165 0.92 -10.27 4.12
C GLY A 165 1.59 -9.58 2.93
N THR A 166 1.69 -8.24 2.96
CA THR A 166 2.23 -7.45 1.85
C THR A 166 3.26 -6.45 2.34
N SER A 167 4.34 -6.26 1.56
CA SER A 167 5.31 -5.18 1.74
C SER A 167 5.36 -4.30 0.50
N VAL A 168 5.21 -3.00 0.68
CA VAL A 168 5.32 -1.98 -0.37
C VAL A 168 6.60 -1.18 -0.14
N TYR A 169 7.43 -1.07 -1.17
CA TYR A 169 8.70 -0.37 -1.15
C TYR A 169 8.62 0.83 -2.10
N LEU A 170 8.85 2.02 -1.56
CA LEU A 170 8.86 3.29 -2.28
C LEU A 170 10.26 3.89 -2.20
N THR A 171 11.07 3.67 -3.24
CA THR A 171 12.37 4.33 -3.35
C THR A 171 12.14 5.75 -3.87
N TYR A 172 12.56 6.73 -3.08
CA TYR A 172 12.37 8.14 -3.42
C TYR A 172 13.13 8.51 -4.69
N LYS A 173 12.51 9.37 -5.50
CA LYS A 173 13.13 9.95 -6.69
C LYS A 173 14.36 10.78 -6.29
N ASP A 174 15.39 10.77 -7.14
CA ASP A 174 16.63 11.53 -6.91
C ASP A 174 16.41 13.05 -6.95
N ASP A 175 15.36 13.50 -7.63
CA ASP A 175 14.97 14.92 -7.74
C ASP A 175 14.18 15.43 -6.53
N ILE A 176 13.78 14.54 -5.61
CA ILE A 176 13.21 14.98 -4.34
C ILE A 176 14.30 15.66 -3.53
N ALA A 177 14.14 16.95 -3.32
CA ALA A 177 15.10 17.77 -2.59
C ALA A 177 15.46 17.14 -1.25
N ALA A 178 16.74 17.22 -0.87
CA ALA A 178 17.22 16.67 0.39
C ALA A 178 16.46 17.24 1.60
N GLU A 179 16.00 18.49 1.49
CA GLU A 179 15.16 19.14 2.49
C GLU A 179 13.80 18.45 2.64
N ALA A 180 13.12 18.12 1.54
CA ALA A 180 11.81 17.43 1.59
C ALA A 180 11.92 16.03 2.20
N TYR A 181 13.03 15.32 1.94
CA TYR A 181 13.28 14.05 2.60
C TYR A 181 13.58 14.22 4.09
N ALA A 182 14.37 15.20 4.48
CA ALA A 182 14.69 15.47 5.89
C ALA A 182 13.41 15.84 6.66
N GLU A 183 12.55 16.65 6.05
CA GLU A 183 11.24 16.99 6.60
C GLU A 183 10.35 15.76 6.76
N LEU A 184 10.23 14.91 5.73
CA LEU A 184 9.48 13.67 5.81
C LEU A 184 10.02 12.76 6.92
N HIS A 185 11.35 12.58 7.01
CA HIS A 185 11.95 11.75 8.05
C HIS A 185 11.63 12.29 9.45
N ALA A 186 11.70 13.60 9.64
CA ALA A 186 11.36 14.24 10.92
C ALA A 186 9.87 14.12 11.26
N SER A 187 9.01 14.23 10.25
CA SER A 187 7.54 14.27 10.42
C SER A 187 6.85 12.92 10.24
N LEU A 188 7.59 11.87 9.81
CA LEU A 188 6.97 10.55 9.50
C LEU A 188 6.15 10.00 10.66
N ARG A 189 6.65 10.15 11.91
CA ARG A 189 5.93 9.73 13.10
C ARG A 189 4.61 10.48 13.25
N GLU A 190 4.60 11.78 12.99
CA GLU A 190 3.41 12.65 13.09
C GLU A 190 2.39 12.28 12.02
N TYR A 191 2.84 12.05 10.78
CA TYR A 191 1.95 11.59 9.69
C TYR A 191 1.35 10.22 9.98
N LEU A 192 2.16 9.27 10.46
CA LEU A 192 1.65 7.95 10.86
C LEU A 192 0.62 8.05 11.99
N PHE A 193 0.83 8.93 12.97
CA PHE A 193 -0.13 9.17 14.02
C PHE A 193 -1.39 9.86 13.47
N GLN A 194 -1.24 10.91 12.66
CA GLN A 194 -2.37 11.67 12.09
C GLN A 194 -3.31 10.77 11.29
N TYR A 195 -2.77 9.88 10.45
CA TYR A 195 -3.58 9.00 9.59
C TYR A 195 -3.94 7.68 10.26
N GLY A 196 -3.16 7.23 11.23
CA GLY A 196 -3.30 5.92 11.86
C GLY A 196 -3.95 5.92 13.23
N ALA A 197 -4.15 7.09 13.87
CA ALA A 197 -4.64 7.16 15.25
C ALA A 197 -5.98 6.45 15.48
N CYS A 198 -6.87 6.47 14.49
CA CYS A 198 -8.20 5.85 14.57
C CYS A 198 -8.26 4.44 13.94
N LEU A 199 -7.14 3.89 13.48
CA LEU A 199 -7.10 2.55 12.90
C LEU A 199 -7.05 1.51 14.03
N GLU A 200 -7.79 0.42 13.85
CA GLU A 200 -7.89 -0.70 14.81
C GLU A 200 -6.63 -1.58 14.86
N VAL A 201 -5.72 -1.38 13.92
CA VAL A 201 -4.53 -2.18 13.75
C VAL A 201 -3.33 -1.45 14.36
N PRO A 202 -2.50 -2.10 15.19
CA PRO A 202 -1.25 -1.53 15.67
C PRO A 202 -0.33 -1.11 14.52
N ILE A 203 0.18 0.12 14.60
CA ILE A 203 1.13 0.68 13.64
C ILE A 203 2.46 0.90 14.35
N TYR A 204 3.50 0.31 13.82
CA TYR A 204 4.85 0.42 14.36
C TYR A 204 5.77 1.14 13.39
N LEU A 205 6.48 2.14 13.91
CA LEU A 205 7.62 2.73 13.20
C LEU A 205 8.90 2.06 13.69
N LYS A 206 9.62 1.43 12.76
CA LYS A 206 10.94 0.88 13.02
C LYS A 206 12.00 1.93 12.70
N ASP A 207 12.64 2.45 13.74
CA ASP A 207 13.74 3.39 13.63
C ASP A 207 15.01 2.72 14.19
N GLN A 208 15.94 2.37 13.29
CA GLN A 208 17.20 1.67 13.58
C GLN A 208 16.98 0.38 14.42
N ARG A 209 17.10 0.50 15.76
CA ARG A 209 16.95 -0.62 16.69
C ARG A 209 15.69 -0.55 17.55
N LYS A 210 14.88 0.49 17.37
CA LYS A 210 13.68 0.72 18.18
C LYS A 210 12.44 0.46 17.32
N ARG A 211 11.45 -0.17 17.94
CA ARG A 211 10.12 -0.34 17.40
C ARG A 211 9.17 0.52 18.23
N LEU A 212 8.66 1.60 17.62
CA LEU A 212 7.76 2.55 18.29
C LEU A 212 6.32 2.24 17.91
N TRP A 213 5.47 2.01 18.89
CA TRP A 213 4.04 1.87 18.67
C TRP A 213 3.39 3.25 18.51
N ILE A 214 2.92 3.56 17.32
CA ILE A 214 2.47 4.90 16.96
C ILE A 214 1.09 5.21 17.54
N ASN A 215 0.14 4.28 17.42
CA ASN A 215 -1.26 4.47 17.82
C ASN A 215 -1.65 3.74 19.12
N GLU A 216 -0.70 3.55 20.04
CA GLU A 216 -0.91 2.82 21.30
C GLU A 216 -2.10 3.34 22.12
N HIS A 217 -2.22 4.65 22.24
CA HIS A 217 -3.27 5.26 23.07
C HIS A 217 -4.67 5.10 22.48
N SER A 218 -4.80 5.11 21.15
CA SER A 218 -6.08 4.96 20.46
C SER A 218 -6.64 3.54 20.57
N ASN A 219 -5.76 2.53 20.58
CA ASN A 219 -6.17 1.13 20.70
C ASN A 219 -6.56 0.73 22.14
N ARG A 220 -6.15 1.50 23.16
CA ARG A 220 -6.56 1.27 24.56
C ARG A 220 -7.96 1.83 24.90
N VAL A 221 -8.42 2.81 24.14
CA VAL A 221 -9.76 3.43 24.35
C VAL A 221 -10.89 2.65 23.67
N GLY A 222 -10.56 1.64 22.86
CA GLY A 222 -11.54 0.81 22.13
C GLY A 222 -12.32 -0.21 22.95
N SER A 223 -12.04 -0.39 24.24
CA SER A 223 -12.93 -1.12 25.14
C SER A 223 -13.81 -0.11 25.90
N LEU A 224 -15.03 0.08 25.45
CA LEU A 224 -16.09 0.86 26.12
C LEU A 224 -16.45 0.33 27.54
N ALA A 225 -15.62 -0.52 28.13
CA ALA A 225 -15.79 -1.08 29.47
C ALA A 225 -15.13 -0.25 30.58
N ASP A 226 -14.28 0.72 30.24
CA ASP A 226 -13.51 1.49 31.24
C ASP A 226 -13.97 2.94 31.43
N VAL A 227 -15.20 3.27 31.00
CA VAL A 227 -15.86 4.54 31.34
C VAL A 227 -17.05 4.25 32.24
N GLN A 228 -16.77 4.04 33.49
CA GLN A 228 -17.73 4.23 34.63
C GLN A 228 -17.16 5.22 35.62
#